data_8c4e43c0395c328e6309b664c1ac9f3e
#
_entry.id   8c4e43c0395c328e6309b664c1ac9f3e
#
_cell.length_a   1.000
_cell.length_b   1.000
_cell.length_c   1.000
_cell.angle_alpha   90.00
_cell.angle_beta   90.00
_cell.angle_gamma   90.00
#
_symmetry.space_group_name_H-M   'P 1'
#
loop_
_entity.id
_entity.type
_entity.pdbx_description
1 polymer ?
#
loop_
_entity_poly.entity_id
_entity_poly.type
_entity_poly.pdbx_seq_one_letter_code
_entity_poly.pdbx_strand_id
1 'polypeptide(L)'
;NLLPPIARQLREQLADRRDLLAEMVRPAVAFHAPLTLFGRLERSADGLDLKRGGLFPLVHGIRMLALEATIMETSTLGRIEALVAAERLSASYGDNLAEAFRLFIRLRLRSQLKGGESRVQVNELSHGERDLLRQALHQVKKFQQWLTLHFRLRQ
;
A
#
# COMPACT_ATOMS: atom_id res chain seq x y z
N ASN A 1 0.93 1.02 -32.31
CA ASN A 1 1.62 0.87 -31.02
C ASN A 1 1.38 -0.54 -30.48
N LEU A 2 2.44 -1.37 -30.41
CA LEU A 2 2.39 -2.76 -29.95
C LEU A 2 2.48 -2.92 -28.41
N LEU A 3 2.81 -1.85 -27.68
CA LEU A 3 3.00 -1.90 -26.22
C LEU A 3 1.73 -2.32 -25.45
N PRO A 4 0.53 -1.77 -25.71
CA PRO A 4 -0.67 -2.17 -24.98
C PRO A 4 -1.06 -3.64 -25.18
N PRO A 5 -1.03 -4.21 -26.42
CA PRO A 5 -1.31 -5.64 -26.62
C PRO A 5 -0.30 -6.56 -25.94
N ILE A 6 0.99 -6.24 -26.03
CA ILE A 6 2.07 -7.01 -25.39
C ILE A 6 1.95 -6.94 -23.86
N ALA A 7 1.71 -5.76 -23.32
CA ALA A 7 1.53 -5.58 -21.88
C ALA A 7 0.32 -6.36 -21.35
N ARG A 8 -0.77 -6.39 -22.10
CA ARG A 8 -1.96 -7.19 -21.77
C ARG A 8 -1.64 -8.68 -21.78
N GLN A 9 -1.05 -9.18 -22.85
CA GLN A 9 -0.69 -10.59 -22.96
C GLN A 9 0.26 -11.05 -21.85
N LEU A 10 1.25 -10.22 -21.53
CA LEU A 10 2.16 -10.51 -20.44
C LEU A 10 1.43 -10.60 -19.10
N ARG A 11 0.49 -9.68 -18.82
CA ARG A 11 -0.32 -9.70 -17.61
C ARG A 11 -1.23 -10.92 -17.52
N GLU A 12 -1.84 -11.32 -18.64
CA GLU A 12 -2.67 -12.52 -18.70
C GLU A 12 -1.83 -13.76 -18.38
N GLN A 13 -0.63 -13.88 -18.96
CA GLN A 13 0.29 -14.99 -18.66
C GLN A 13 0.75 -14.99 -17.20
N LEU A 14 1.02 -13.81 -16.61
CA LEU A 14 1.42 -13.71 -15.20
C LEU A 14 0.27 -14.02 -14.25
N ALA A 15 -0.97 -13.64 -14.60
CA ALA A 15 -2.14 -13.90 -13.76
C ALA A 15 -2.40 -15.39 -13.53
N ASP A 16 -2.01 -16.24 -14.50
CA ASP A 16 -2.14 -17.69 -14.39
C ASP A 16 -1.01 -18.34 -13.56
N ARG A 17 0.02 -17.57 -13.21
CA ARG A 17 1.20 -18.07 -12.47
C ARG A 17 1.13 -17.64 -11.00
N ARG A 18 0.30 -18.32 -10.22
CA ARG A 18 0.10 -18.03 -8.79
C ARG A 18 1.37 -18.13 -7.97
N ASP A 19 2.25 -19.07 -8.31
CA ASP A 19 3.56 -19.24 -7.68
C ASP A 19 4.44 -18.00 -7.87
N LEU A 20 4.46 -17.45 -9.08
CA LEU A 20 5.22 -16.26 -9.41
C LEU A 20 4.62 -15.01 -8.76
N LEU A 21 3.29 -14.86 -8.78
CA LEU A 21 2.60 -13.76 -8.11
C LEU A 21 2.87 -13.75 -6.60
N ALA A 22 2.87 -14.93 -5.97
CA ALA A 22 3.21 -15.06 -4.54
C ALA A 22 4.63 -14.55 -4.25
N GLU A 23 5.61 -14.90 -5.07
CA GLU A 23 6.97 -14.38 -4.91
C GLU A 23 7.07 -12.87 -5.16
N MET A 24 6.36 -12.36 -6.16
CA MET A 24 6.36 -10.93 -6.50
C MET A 24 5.68 -10.06 -5.45
N VAL A 25 4.71 -10.58 -4.71
CA VAL A 25 4.01 -9.82 -3.66
C VAL A 25 4.77 -9.77 -2.32
N ARG A 26 5.71 -10.69 -2.09
CA ARG A 26 6.45 -10.78 -0.81
C ARG A 26 7.02 -9.46 -0.31
N PRO A 27 7.62 -8.60 -1.14
CA PRO A 27 8.11 -7.30 -0.66
C PRO A 27 7.04 -6.43 -0.01
N ALA A 28 5.78 -6.55 -0.43
CA ALA A 28 4.67 -5.77 0.15
C ALA A 28 4.39 -6.13 1.62
N VAL A 29 4.74 -7.33 2.05
CA VAL A 29 4.52 -7.82 3.42
C VAL A 29 5.81 -7.91 4.24
N ALA A 30 6.96 -7.54 3.65
CA ALA A 30 8.27 -7.65 4.29
C ALA A 30 8.53 -6.55 5.33
N PHE A 31 7.96 -5.36 5.15
CA PHE A 31 8.16 -4.23 6.04
C PHE A 31 6.97 -4.07 6.97
N HIS A 32 7.24 -3.98 8.27
CA HIS A 32 6.20 -3.76 9.27
C HIS A 32 5.76 -2.30 9.32
N ALA A 33 4.47 -2.09 9.50
CA ALA A 33 3.94 -0.77 9.82
C ALA A 33 4.55 -0.29 11.16
N PRO A 34 4.94 1.00 11.29
CA PRO A 34 5.58 1.52 12.50
C PRO A 34 4.57 1.72 13.65
N LEU A 35 3.97 0.64 14.09
CA LEU A 35 3.03 0.56 15.19
C LEU A 35 3.58 -0.36 16.29
N THR A 36 3.41 0.06 17.53
CA THR A 36 3.71 -0.79 18.69
C THR A 36 2.75 -1.98 18.78
N LEU A 37 3.06 -2.94 19.65
CA LEU A 37 2.17 -4.08 19.92
C LEU A 37 0.76 -3.66 20.37
N PHE A 38 0.63 -2.49 20.99
CA PHE A 38 -0.65 -1.93 21.42
C PHE A 38 -1.30 -1.03 20.35
N GLY A 39 -0.79 -1.02 19.14
CA GLY A 39 -1.36 -0.25 18.03
C GLY A 39 -1.12 1.25 18.10
N ARG A 40 -0.14 1.70 18.87
CA ARG A 40 0.27 3.10 18.94
C ARG A 40 1.38 3.38 17.95
N LEU A 41 1.52 4.65 17.53
CA LEU A 41 2.64 5.06 16.70
C LEU A 41 3.96 4.80 17.43
N GLU A 42 4.91 4.18 16.75
CA GLU A 42 6.27 4.04 17.27
C GLU A 42 6.92 5.41 17.44
N ARG A 43 7.70 5.57 18.51
CA ARG A 43 8.50 6.77 18.74
C ARG A 43 9.94 6.47 18.40
N SER A 44 10.43 7.15 17.38
CA SER A 44 11.82 7.09 16.95
C SER A 44 12.39 8.49 16.85
N ALA A 45 13.61 8.68 17.29
CA ALA A 45 14.33 9.95 17.17
C ALA A 45 14.48 10.36 15.67
N ASP A 46 14.59 9.37 14.79
CA ASP A 46 14.73 9.58 13.34
C ASP A 46 13.39 9.78 12.62
N GLY A 47 12.26 9.71 13.32
CA GLY A 47 10.93 9.80 12.74
C GLY A 47 10.43 8.49 12.13
N LEU A 48 9.18 8.52 11.62
CA LEU A 48 8.54 7.36 11.01
C LEU A 48 8.88 7.26 9.52
N ASP A 49 9.28 6.08 9.09
CA ASP A 49 9.51 5.77 7.68
C ASP A 49 8.17 5.38 7.01
N LEU A 50 7.44 6.38 6.54
CA LEU A 50 6.15 6.16 5.86
C LEU A 50 6.32 5.58 4.46
N LYS A 51 7.50 5.70 3.85
CA LYS A 51 7.77 5.08 2.55
C LYS A 51 7.77 3.55 2.67
N ARG A 52 8.53 3.00 3.62
CA ARG A 52 8.65 1.55 3.81
C ARG A 52 7.49 0.96 4.60
N GLY A 53 7.04 1.63 5.64
CA GLY A 53 6.02 1.13 6.56
C GLY A 53 4.58 1.44 6.15
N GLY A 54 4.37 2.30 5.15
CA GLY A 54 3.04 2.73 4.72
C GLY A 54 2.84 2.66 3.21
N LEU A 55 3.49 3.54 2.47
CA LEU A 55 3.29 3.67 1.02
C LEU A 55 3.70 2.44 0.24
N PHE A 56 4.89 1.92 0.44
CA PHE A 56 5.40 0.81 -0.35
C PHE A 56 4.51 -0.45 -0.23
N PRO A 57 4.16 -0.91 0.99
CA PRO A 57 3.25 -2.05 1.12
C PRO A 57 1.92 -1.85 0.40
N LEU A 58 1.34 -0.66 0.53
CA LEU A 58 0.06 -0.33 -0.07
C LEU A 58 0.15 -0.27 -1.60
N VAL A 59 1.09 0.51 -2.14
CA VAL A 59 1.27 0.69 -3.58
C VAL A 59 1.64 -0.63 -4.26
N HIS A 60 2.57 -1.37 -3.69
CA HIS A 60 3.01 -2.64 -4.27
C HIS A 60 1.92 -3.71 -4.16
N GLY A 61 1.25 -3.80 -3.03
CA GLY A 61 0.12 -4.74 -2.86
C GLY A 61 -1.02 -4.47 -3.84
N ILE A 62 -1.41 -3.22 -4.01
CA ILE A 62 -2.44 -2.82 -5.00
C ILE A 62 -1.98 -3.12 -6.43
N ARG A 63 -0.70 -2.87 -6.75
CA ARG A 63 -0.14 -3.23 -8.06
C ARG A 63 -0.25 -4.72 -8.34
N MET A 64 0.07 -5.55 -7.35
CA MET A 64 0.00 -7.00 -7.49
C MET A 64 -1.43 -7.52 -7.66
N LEU A 65 -2.40 -6.95 -6.95
CA LEU A 65 -3.81 -7.26 -7.12
C LEU A 65 -4.32 -6.85 -8.51
N ALA A 66 -3.90 -5.68 -8.98
CA ALA A 66 -4.24 -5.21 -10.32
C ALA A 66 -3.64 -6.11 -11.41
N LEU A 67 -2.40 -6.57 -11.21
CA LEU A 67 -1.75 -7.51 -12.10
C LEU A 67 -2.50 -8.85 -12.15
N GLU A 68 -2.86 -9.40 -11.00
CA GLU A 68 -3.65 -10.63 -10.89
C GLU A 68 -5.01 -10.52 -11.60
N ALA A 69 -5.66 -9.37 -11.49
CA ALA A 69 -6.95 -9.08 -12.10
C ALA A 69 -6.85 -8.59 -13.56
N THR A 70 -5.66 -8.57 -14.15
CA THR A 70 -5.39 -8.05 -15.51
C THR A 70 -5.82 -6.60 -15.74
N ILE A 71 -5.80 -5.81 -14.69
CA ILE A 71 -6.13 -4.37 -14.72
C ILE A 71 -4.97 -3.58 -15.31
N MET A 72 -5.27 -2.72 -16.30
CA MET A 72 -4.26 -1.96 -17.04
C MET A 72 -3.99 -0.57 -16.47
N GLU A 73 -4.75 -0.14 -15.46
CA GLU A 73 -4.55 1.16 -14.79
C GLU A 73 -3.13 1.31 -14.24
N THR A 74 -2.58 2.52 -14.33
CA THR A 74 -1.19 2.80 -13.94
C THR A 74 -1.07 3.50 -12.59
N SER A 75 -2.07 4.29 -12.19
CA SER A 75 -2.08 4.98 -10.90
C SER A 75 -2.61 4.09 -9.78
N THR A 76 -2.13 4.31 -8.56
CA THR A 76 -2.61 3.56 -7.39
C THR A 76 -4.10 3.78 -7.15
N LEU A 77 -4.58 5.01 -7.20
CA LEU A 77 -6.00 5.31 -7.02
C LEU A 77 -6.86 4.72 -8.13
N GLY A 78 -6.42 4.82 -9.39
CA GLY A 78 -7.11 4.19 -10.51
C GLY A 78 -7.16 2.67 -10.40
N ARG A 79 -6.11 2.03 -9.91
CA ARG A 79 -6.10 0.58 -9.64
C ARG A 79 -7.08 0.20 -8.53
N ILE A 80 -7.16 0.98 -7.45
CA ILE A 80 -8.13 0.74 -6.37
C ILE A 80 -9.55 0.82 -6.92
N GLU A 81 -9.89 1.87 -7.68
CA GLU A 81 -11.21 2.03 -8.30
C GLU A 81 -11.54 0.85 -9.23
N ALA A 82 -10.60 0.44 -10.06
CA ALA A 82 -10.78 -0.69 -10.98
C ALA A 82 -10.95 -2.02 -10.22
N LEU A 83 -10.22 -2.24 -9.12
CA LEU A 83 -10.36 -3.41 -8.27
C LEU A 83 -11.73 -3.46 -7.58
N VAL A 84 -12.25 -2.33 -7.14
CA VAL A 84 -13.61 -2.22 -6.59
C VAL A 84 -14.65 -2.52 -7.66
N ALA A 85 -14.51 -1.93 -8.86
CA ALA A 85 -15.41 -2.18 -9.98
C ALA A 85 -15.41 -3.65 -10.43
N ALA A 86 -14.27 -4.33 -10.33
CA ALA A 86 -14.13 -5.76 -10.60
C ALA A 86 -14.53 -6.67 -9.42
N GLU A 87 -15.09 -6.10 -8.37
CA GLU A 87 -15.51 -6.82 -7.15
C GLU A 87 -14.39 -7.60 -6.45
N ARG A 88 -13.14 -7.17 -6.66
CA ARG A 88 -11.94 -7.74 -6.00
C ARG A 88 -11.69 -7.12 -4.63
N LEU A 89 -12.19 -5.91 -4.41
CA LEU A 89 -12.22 -5.20 -3.13
C LEU A 89 -13.62 -4.68 -2.89
N SER A 90 -14.08 -4.67 -1.64
CA SER A 90 -15.31 -3.94 -1.31
C SER A 90 -15.11 -2.43 -1.47
N ALA A 91 -16.18 -1.70 -1.74
CA ALA A 91 -16.12 -0.25 -1.88
C ALA A 91 -15.56 0.43 -0.61
N SER A 92 -16.03 0.03 0.57
CA SER A 92 -15.56 0.59 1.84
C SER A 92 -14.08 0.29 2.10
N TYR A 93 -13.61 -0.89 1.74
CA TYR A 93 -12.19 -1.24 1.89
C TYR A 93 -11.31 -0.46 0.90
N GLY A 94 -11.77 -0.33 -0.34
CA GLY A 94 -11.10 0.52 -1.34
C GLY A 94 -10.99 1.97 -0.89
N ASP A 95 -12.05 2.53 -0.33
CA ASP A 95 -12.05 3.90 0.22
C ASP A 95 -11.02 4.05 1.35
N ASN A 96 -10.97 3.10 2.28
CA ASN A 96 -10.01 3.11 3.38
C ASN A 96 -8.55 3.09 2.87
N LEU A 97 -8.26 2.26 1.89
CA LEU A 97 -6.91 2.20 1.29
C LEU A 97 -6.58 3.48 0.52
N ALA A 98 -7.54 4.04 -0.20
CA ALA A 98 -7.35 5.30 -0.93
C ALA A 98 -7.08 6.47 0.03
N GLU A 99 -7.81 6.57 1.13
CA GLU A 99 -7.59 7.59 2.16
C GLU A 99 -6.22 7.44 2.82
N ALA A 100 -5.82 6.23 3.17
CA ALA A 100 -4.50 5.95 3.72
C ALA A 100 -3.39 6.39 2.73
N PHE A 101 -3.53 6.05 1.46
CA PHE A 101 -2.60 6.46 0.41
C PHE A 101 -2.48 7.98 0.32
N ARG A 102 -3.59 8.70 0.26
CA ARG A 102 -3.61 10.16 0.18
C ARG A 102 -2.94 10.80 1.40
N LEU A 103 -3.20 10.27 2.59
CA LEU A 103 -2.59 10.76 3.83
C LEU A 103 -1.08 10.59 3.81
N PHE A 104 -0.58 9.42 3.43
CA PHE A 104 0.87 9.16 3.36
C PHE A 104 1.56 10.09 2.36
N ILE A 105 0.98 10.30 1.18
CA ILE A 105 1.50 11.24 0.18
C ILE A 105 1.55 12.66 0.75
N ARG A 106 0.47 13.12 1.37
CA ARG A 106 0.40 14.47 1.96
C ARG A 106 1.45 14.68 3.04
N LEU A 107 1.59 13.75 3.96
CA LEU A 107 2.56 13.86 5.06
C LEU A 107 4.00 13.82 4.55
N ARG A 108 4.28 12.97 3.58
CA ARG A 108 5.61 12.92 2.96
C ARG A 108 5.97 14.20 2.24
N LEU A 109 5.07 14.71 1.40
CA LEU A 109 5.29 15.98 0.69
C LEU A 109 5.55 17.13 1.66
N ARG A 110 4.76 17.22 2.73
CA ARG A 110 4.96 18.24 3.77
C ARG A 110 6.35 18.13 4.43
N SER A 111 6.78 16.92 4.74
CA SER A 111 8.11 16.69 5.33
C SER A 111 9.21 17.06 4.36
N GLN A 112 9.10 16.70 3.09
CA GLN A 112 10.08 17.04 2.05
C GLN A 112 10.18 18.54 1.81
N LEU A 113 9.05 19.25 1.79
CA LEU A 113 9.02 20.72 1.64
C LEU A 113 9.68 21.46 2.80
N LYS A 114 9.72 20.88 3.99
CA LYS A 114 10.43 21.40 5.17
C LYS A 114 11.94 21.07 5.16
N GLY A 115 12.47 20.50 4.07
CA GLY A 115 13.88 20.11 3.96
C GLY A 115 14.22 18.82 4.69
N GLY A 116 13.21 18.08 5.17
CA GLY A 116 13.37 16.77 5.79
C GLY A 116 13.49 15.66 4.75
N GLU A 117 14.07 14.55 5.17
CA GLU A 117 13.99 13.29 4.43
C GLU A 117 12.54 12.76 4.46
N SER A 118 12.30 11.64 3.79
CA SER A 118 10.95 11.00 3.71
C SER A 118 10.41 10.49 5.07
N ARG A 119 10.99 10.92 6.18
CA ARG A 119 10.60 10.54 7.53
C ARG A 119 9.75 11.62 8.16
N VAL A 120 8.71 11.20 8.85
CA VAL A 120 7.74 12.09 9.49
C VAL A 120 7.96 12.07 10.99
N GLN A 121 8.16 13.25 11.59
CA GLN A 121 8.30 13.41 13.04
C GLN A 121 6.91 13.44 13.69
N VAL A 122 6.64 12.50 14.59
CA VAL A 122 5.33 12.38 15.27
C VAL A 122 5.00 13.63 16.08
N ASN A 123 6.01 14.24 16.72
CA ASN A 123 5.83 15.44 17.52
C ASN A 123 5.48 16.71 16.70
N GLU A 124 5.73 16.70 15.40
CA GLU A 124 5.33 17.77 14.49
C GLU A 124 3.89 17.64 14.00
N LEU A 125 3.25 16.51 14.27
CA LEU A 125 1.87 16.24 13.89
C LEU A 125 0.90 16.77 14.96
N SER A 126 -0.23 17.31 14.52
CA SER A 126 -1.35 17.60 15.42
C SER A 126 -1.92 16.30 16.00
N HIS A 127 -2.69 16.42 17.07
CA HIS A 127 -3.35 15.26 17.69
C HIS A 127 -4.26 14.52 16.68
N GLY A 128 -5.05 15.27 15.90
CA GLY A 128 -5.90 14.69 14.86
C GLY A 128 -5.11 14.02 13.75
N GLU A 129 -3.99 14.59 13.34
CA GLU A 129 -3.11 13.97 12.34
C GLU A 129 -2.47 12.68 12.83
N ARG A 130 -2.10 12.61 14.11
CA ARG A 130 -1.58 11.36 14.72
C ARG A 130 -2.65 10.27 14.71
N ASP A 131 -3.89 10.60 15.02
CA ASP A 131 -5.00 9.64 14.98
C ASP A 131 -5.25 9.12 13.56
N LEU A 132 -5.27 10.02 12.56
CA LEU A 132 -5.42 9.64 11.16
C LEU A 132 -4.27 8.75 10.68
N LEU A 133 -3.04 9.11 11.06
CA LEU A 133 -1.87 8.32 10.69
C LEU A 133 -1.89 6.94 11.32
N ARG A 134 -2.26 6.85 12.59
CA ARG A 134 -2.42 5.57 13.30
C ARG A 134 -3.47 4.69 12.59
N GLN A 135 -4.61 5.25 12.24
CA GLN A 135 -5.67 4.54 11.51
C GLN A 135 -5.17 4.06 10.13
N ALA A 136 -4.48 4.93 9.38
CA ALA A 136 -3.93 4.57 8.07
C ALA A 136 -2.90 3.44 8.16
N LEU A 137 -2.02 3.47 9.14
CA LEU A 137 -1.04 2.39 9.38
C LEU A 137 -1.71 1.08 9.80
N HIS A 138 -2.80 1.15 10.57
CA HIS A 138 -3.62 -0.03 10.87
C HIS A 138 -4.23 -0.62 9.59
N GLN A 139 -4.71 0.22 8.67
CA GLN A 139 -5.22 -0.27 7.39
C GLN A 139 -4.12 -0.98 6.58
N VAL A 140 -2.91 -0.45 6.57
CA VAL A 140 -1.77 -1.10 5.91
C VAL A 140 -1.46 -2.45 6.55
N LYS A 141 -1.41 -2.53 7.87
CA LYS A 141 -1.18 -3.79 8.59
C LYS A 141 -2.23 -4.85 8.25
N LYS A 142 -3.51 -4.47 8.26
CA LYS A 142 -4.61 -5.34 7.85
C LYS A 142 -4.47 -5.77 6.40
N PHE A 143 -4.10 -4.85 5.53
CA PHE A 143 -3.89 -5.13 4.12
C PHE A 143 -2.75 -6.13 3.89
N GLN A 144 -1.64 -5.99 4.59
CA GLN A 144 -0.55 -6.96 4.55
C GLN A 144 -0.99 -8.36 5.00
N GLN A 145 -1.77 -8.45 6.07
CA GLN A 145 -2.35 -9.71 6.55
C GLN A 145 -3.29 -10.31 5.49
N TRP A 146 -4.12 -9.48 4.88
CA TRP A 146 -5.03 -9.90 3.83
C TRP A 146 -4.27 -10.40 2.59
N LEU A 147 -3.20 -9.69 2.15
CA LEU A 147 -2.34 -10.12 1.04
C LEU A 147 -1.68 -11.48 1.33
N THR A 148 -1.20 -11.66 2.55
CA THR A 148 -0.58 -12.92 2.99
C THR A 148 -1.53 -14.11 2.83
N LEU A 149 -2.80 -13.93 3.20
CA LEU A 149 -3.83 -14.96 3.03
C LEU A 149 -4.24 -15.12 1.57
N HIS A 150 -4.48 -14.01 0.87
CA HIS A 150 -4.94 -14.03 -0.51
C HIS A 150 -3.95 -14.72 -1.46
N PHE A 151 -2.67 -14.41 -1.36
CA PHE A 151 -1.61 -15.02 -2.16
C PHE A 151 -1.02 -16.28 -1.53
N ARG A 152 -1.55 -16.74 -0.39
CA ARG A 152 -1.12 -17.95 0.33
C ARG A 152 0.39 -17.95 0.61
N LEU A 153 0.90 -16.86 1.11
CA LEU A 153 2.32 -16.73 1.45
C LEU A 153 2.63 -17.60 2.68
N ARG A 154 3.66 -18.43 2.57
CA ARG A 154 4.20 -19.16 3.72
C ARG A 154 5.06 -18.19 4.54
N GLN A 155 4.84 -18.21 5.84
CA GLN A 155 5.70 -17.48 6.79
C GLN A 155 7.01 -18.22 6.99
#